data_1dfb53b318cb5fc66cc918a306994f30
#
_entry.id   1dfb53b318cb5fc66cc918a306994f30
#
_cell.length_a   1.000
_cell.length_b   1.000
_cell.length_c   1.000
_cell.angle_alpha   90.00
_cell.angle_beta   90.00
_cell.angle_gamma   90.00
#
_symmetry.space_group_name_H-M   'P 1'
#
loop_
_entity.id
_entity.type
_entity.pdbx_description
1 polymer ?
#
loop_
_entity_poly.entity_id
_entity_poly.type
_entity_poly.pdbx_seq_one_letter_code
_entity_poly.pdbx_strand_id
1 'polypeptide(L)'
;MHFYRPLGEIAALTFDLDDTLYDNHPVIQKTTQASLSFIQQYHPALSGLTLDAFNQIRDQIRAEEPDIYHDVTQWRWRAVERILRRIGLSPTAASTGADEAMHEFAQWRSRIDVPEETHTTLARLAKRWPLVAITNGNADPERFGLSHYFEFVLRAGPHGRSKPYSDMYWLAAERLGVQPGNVLHVGDEI
;
A
#
# COMPACT_ATOMS: atom_id res chain seq x y z
N MET A 1 -8.69 26.93 5.25
CA MET A 1 -9.39 25.63 5.22
C MET A 1 -10.82 25.90 4.80
N HIS A 2 -11.32 25.19 3.79
CA HIS A 2 -12.70 25.33 3.33
C HIS A 2 -13.50 24.10 3.77
N PHE A 3 -14.61 24.33 4.46
CA PHE A 3 -15.53 23.25 4.83
C PHE A 3 -16.71 23.26 3.88
N TYR A 4 -16.91 22.18 3.14
CA TYR A 4 -18.05 22.01 2.23
C TYR A 4 -19.30 21.51 2.95
N ARG A 5 -19.14 20.97 4.16
CA ARG A 5 -20.22 20.54 5.06
C ARG A 5 -19.86 20.89 6.50
N PRO A 6 -20.83 21.18 7.37
CA PRO A 6 -20.58 21.28 8.81
C PRO A 6 -20.00 19.97 9.32
N LEU A 7 -18.92 20.06 10.11
CA LEU A 7 -18.41 18.90 10.84
C LEU A 7 -19.37 18.61 11.99
N GLY A 8 -19.85 17.35 12.06
CA GLY A 8 -20.54 16.83 13.24
C GLY A 8 -19.57 16.48 14.35
N GLU A 9 -20.03 15.70 15.32
CA GLU A 9 -19.17 15.14 16.36
C GLU A 9 -18.17 14.15 15.72
N ILE A 10 -16.88 14.36 16.01
CA ILE A 10 -15.80 13.47 15.54
C ILE A 10 -15.48 12.49 16.66
N ALA A 11 -15.70 11.19 16.41
CA ALA A 11 -15.40 10.10 17.33
C ALA A 11 -14.08 9.40 17.02
N ALA A 12 -13.62 9.43 15.76
CA ALA A 12 -12.37 8.81 15.31
C ALA A 12 -11.80 9.50 14.06
N LEU A 13 -10.51 9.29 13.81
CA LEU A 13 -9.84 9.76 12.61
C LEU A 13 -9.27 8.57 11.83
N THR A 14 -9.39 8.63 10.51
CA THR A 14 -8.69 7.71 9.61
C THR A 14 -7.74 8.49 8.72
N PHE A 15 -6.58 7.93 8.44
CA PHE A 15 -5.53 8.56 7.64
C PHE A 15 -5.13 7.68 6.46
N ASP A 16 -5.02 8.28 5.29
CA ASP A 16 -4.16 7.72 4.27
C ASP A 16 -2.69 7.82 4.69
N LEU A 17 -1.82 7.05 4.05
CA LEU A 17 -0.39 7.02 4.35
C LEU A 17 0.43 7.78 3.30
N ASP A 18 0.48 7.25 2.09
CA ASP A 18 1.29 7.75 0.99
C ASP A 18 0.85 9.16 0.59
N ASP A 19 1.78 10.09 0.48
CA ASP A 19 1.55 11.49 0.09
C ASP A 19 0.59 12.28 1.01
N THR A 20 0.18 11.66 2.13
CA THR A 20 -0.60 12.28 3.22
C THR A 20 0.27 12.49 4.46
N LEU A 21 0.99 11.47 4.91
CA LEU A 21 1.80 11.50 6.12
C LEU A 21 3.30 11.66 5.84
N TYR A 22 3.71 11.40 4.62
CA TYR A 22 5.08 11.52 4.11
C TYR A 22 5.08 11.62 2.59
N ASP A 23 6.17 12.12 2.02
CA ASP A 23 6.38 12.12 0.56
C ASP A 23 6.75 10.71 0.08
N ASN A 24 5.84 10.09 -0.66
CA ASN A 24 6.01 8.75 -1.20
C ASN A 24 6.84 8.72 -2.51
N HIS A 25 6.92 9.83 -3.25
CA HIS A 25 7.54 9.87 -4.58
C HIS A 25 8.97 9.34 -4.60
N PRO A 26 9.90 9.80 -3.73
CA PRO A 26 11.28 9.32 -3.77
C PRO A 26 11.41 7.85 -3.38
N VAL A 27 10.52 7.36 -2.50
CA VAL A 27 10.53 5.97 -2.04
C VAL A 27 10.04 5.03 -3.12
N ILE A 28 8.89 5.34 -3.75
CA ILE A 28 8.32 4.46 -4.78
C ILE A 28 9.21 4.40 -6.03
N GLN A 29 9.87 5.51 -6.38
CA GLN A 29 10.81 5.55 -7.48
C GLN A 29 12.02 4.63 -7.24
N LYS A 30 12.67 4.75 -6.08
CA LYS A 30 13.79 3.89 -5.68
C LYS A 30 13.37 2.42 -5.55
N THR A 31 12.22 2.16 -4.96
CA THR A 31 11.66 0.82 -4.80
C THR A 31 11.41 0.15 -6.15
N THR A 32 10.83 0.88 -7.10
CA THR A 32 10.56 0.36 -8.44
C THR A 32 11.87 -0.02 -9.15
N GLN A 33 12.88 0.84 -9.08
CA GLN A 33 14.18 0.60 -9.69
C GLN A 33 14.91 -0.59 -9.04
N ALA A 34 14.95 -0.65 -7.72
CA ALA A 34 15.60 -1.75 -6.98
C ALA A 34 14.90 -3.09 -7.24
N SER A 35 13.58 -3.11 -7.23
CA SER A 35 12.79 -4.29 -7.54
C SER A 35 13.00 -4.80 -8.96
N LEU A 36 13.06 -3.90 -9.95
CA LEU A 36 13.37 -4.29 -11.32
C LEU A 36 14.79 -4.87 -11.42
N SER A 37 15.76 -4.24 -10.79
CA SER A 37 17.15 -4.72 -10.75
C SER A 37 17.25 -6.10 -10.10
N PHE A 38 16.52 -6.36 -9.02
CA PHE A 38 16.46 -7.66 -8.38
C PHE A 38 15.94 -8.73 -9.35
N ILE A 39 14.84 -8.47 -10.05
CA ILE A 39 14.25 -9.41 -11.00
C ILE A 39 15.21 -9.66 -12.18
N GLN A 40 15.88 -8.62 -12.69
CA GLN A 40 16.89 -8.75 -13.77
C GLN A 40 18.07 -9.63 -13.37
N GLN A 41 18.49 -9.56 -12.10
CA GLN A 41 19.62 -10.35 -11.56
C GLN A 41 19.21 -11.78 -11.18
N TYR A 42 17.92 -12.03 -11.01
CA TYR A 42 17.40 -13.32 -10.56
C TYR A 42 17.68 -14.45 -11.56
N HIS A 43 17.65 -14.14 -12.85
CA HIS A 43 17.95 -15.12 -13.90
C HIS A 43 18.53 -14.43 -15.14
N PRO A 44 19.55 -15.01 -15.81
CA PRO A 44 20.18 -14.39 -17.00
C PRO A 44 19.21 -13.99 -18.11
N ALA A 45 18.14 -14.79 -18.33
CA ALA A 45 17.12 -14.50 -19.33
C ALA A 45 16.31 -13.22 -19.03
N LEU A 46 16.40 -12.69 -17.81
CA LEU A 46 15.70 -11.47 -17.37
C LEU A 46 16.57 -10.22 -17.37
N SER A 47 17.85 -10.32 -17.73
CA SER A 47 18.79 -9.18 -17.72
C SER A 47 18.34 -8.00 -18.57
N GLY A 48 17.51 -8.24 -19.62
CA GLY A 48 16.94 -7.22 -20.48
C GLY A 48 15.49 -6.82 -20.13
N LEU A 49 14.94 -7.27 -19.00
CA LEU A 49 13.58 -6.90 -18.62
C LEU A 49 13.49 -5.40 -18.37
N THR A 50 12.56 -4.73 -19.05
CA THR A 50 12.29 -3.31 -18.85
C THR A 50 11.09 -3.11 -17.93
N LEU A 51 10.96 -1.90 -17.35
CA LEU A 51 9.79 -1.53 -16.57
C LEU A 51 8.51 -1.58 -17.41
N ASP A 52 8.58 -1.15 -18.67
CA ASP A 52 7.43 -1.20 -19.59
C ASP A 52 6.99 -2.65 -19.84
N ALA A 53 7.92 -3.58 -20.07
CA ALA A 53 7.61 -5.00 -20.23
C ALA A 53 6.99 -5.59 -18.95
N PHE A 54 7.49 -5.21 -17.77
CA PHE A 54 6.90 -5.59 -16.50
C PHE A 54 5.46 -5.07 -16.35
N ASN A 55 5.23 -3.78 -16.68
CA ASN A 55 3.90 -3.18 -16.61
C ASN A 55 2.92 -3.81 -17.60
N GLN A 56 3.36 -4.12 -18.82
CA GLN A 56 2.53 -4.86 -19.78
C GLN A 56 2.04 -6.21 -19.23
N ILE A 57 2.86 -6.92 -18.47
CA ILE A 57 2.44 -8.17 -17.83
C ILE A 57 1.41 -7.91 -16.75
N ARG A 58 1.58 -6.85 -15.95
CA ARG A 58 0.56 -6.44 -14.99
C ARG A 58 -0.77 -6.09 -15.67
N ASP A 59 -0.73 -5.38 -16.78
CA ASP A 59 -1.93 -5.01 -17.54
C ASP A 59 -2.64 -6.25 -18.11
N GLN A 60 -1.89 -7.25 -18.59
CA GLN A 60 -2.45 -8.54 -19.01
C GLN A 60 -3.16 -9.25 -17.86
N ILE A 61 -2.54 -9.28 -16.65
CA ILE A 61 -3.16 -9.86 -15.47
C ILE A 61 -4.44 -9.13 -15.09
N ARG A 62 -4.44 -7.81 -15.14
CA ARG A 62 -5.62 -6.99 -14.85
C ARG A 62 -6.75 -7.22 -15.87
N ALA A 63 -6.41 -7.47 -17.15
CA ALA A 63 -7.41 -7.80 -18.17
C ALA A 63 -8.06 -9.18 -17.92
N GLU A 64 -7.31 -10.13 -17.38
CA GLU A 64 -7.80 -11.47 -17.02
C GLU A 64 -8.56 -11.47 -15.68
N GLU A 65 -8.12 -10.64 -14.73
CA GLU A 65 -8.64 -10.52 -13.37
C GLU A 65 -8.89 -9.03 -13.05
N PRO A 66 -10.03 -8.47 -13.47
CA PRO A 66 -10.30 -7.02 -13.37
C PRO A 66 -10.18 -6.45 -11.97
N ASP A 67 -10.48 -7.23 -10.94
CA ASP A 67 -10.46 -6.78 -9.53
C ASP A 67 -9.08 -6.88 -8.86
N ILE A 68 -8.07 -7.45 -9.54
CA ILE A 68 -6.73 -7.64 -8.96
C ILE A 68 -6.08 -6.31 -8.52
N TYR A 69 -6.45 -5.20 -9.15
CA TYR A 69 -5.89 -3.89 -8.81
C TYR A 69 -6.22 -3.42 -7.40
N HIS A 70 -7.23 -4.01 -6.76
CA HIS A 70 -7.53 -3.74 -5.37
C HIS A 70 -6.46 -4.28 -4.41
N ASP A 71 -5.70 -5.31 -4.82
CA ASP A 71 -4.56 -5.84 -4.07
C ASP A 71 -3.26 -5.63 -4.86
N VAL A 72 -2.63 -4.47 -4.69
CA VAL A 72 -1.41 -4.11 -5.41
C VAL A 72 -0.24 -5.05 -5.10
N THR A 73 -0.24 -5.68 -3.91
CA THR A 73 0.76 -6.66 -3.50
C THR A 73 0.60 -7.96 -4.28
N GLN A 74 -0.61 -8.50 -4.29
CA GLN A 74 -0.92 -9.71 -5.02
C GLN A 74 -0.76 -9.52 -6.53
N TRP A 75 -1.17 -8.37 -7.05
CA TRP A 75 -0.99 -8.03 -8.46
C TRP A 75 0.48 -8.03 -8.88
N ARG A 76 1.36 -7.44 -8.05
CA ARG A 76 2.81 -7.45 -8.29
C ARG A 76 3.40 -8.84 -8.19
N TRP A 77 3.03 -9.60 -7.15
CA TRP A 77 3.47 -10.97 -6.96
C TRP A 77 3.16 -11.85 -8.17
N ARG A 78 1.92 -11.79 -8.68
CA ARG A 78 1.50 -12.54 -9.88
C ARG A 78 2.26 -12.13 -11.13
N ALA A 79 2.62 -10.86 -11.26
CA ALA A 79 3.43 -10.41 -12.40
C ALA A 79 4.84 -11.03 -12.36
N VAL A 80 5.48 -11.06 -11.21
CA VAL A 80 6.80 -11.70 -11.04
C VAL A 80 6.71 -13.20 -11.28
N GLU A 81 5.75 -13.88 -10.67
CA GLU A 81 5.53 -15.31 -10.85
C GLU A 81 5.33 -15.66 -12.35
N ARG A 82 4.49 -14.89 -13.04
CA ARG A 82 4.24 -15.08 -14.48
C ARG A 82 5.49 -14.89 -15.33
N ILE A 83 6.32 -13.90 -15.01
CA ILE A 83 7.62 -13.67 -15.68
C ILE A 83 8.53 -14.88 -15.51
N LEU A 84 8.68 -15.37 -14.27
CA LEU A 84 9.52 -16.50 -13.95
C LEU A 84 9.03 -17.80 -14.63
N ARG A 85 7.73 -17.99 -14.72
CA ARG A 85 7.12 -19.09 -15.48
C ARG A 85 7.42 -19.01 -16.98
N ARG A 86 7.37 -17.83 -17.57
CA ARG A 86 7.64 -17.62 -19.01
C ARG A 86 9.07 -17.94 -19.41
N ILE A 87 10.03 -17.81 -18.51
CA ILE A 87 11.43 -18.21 -18.75
C ILE A 87 11.71 -19.67 -18.40
N GLY A 88 10.69 -20.47 -18.08
CA GLY A 88 10.76 -21.92 -17.92
C GLY A 88 10.95 -22.42 -16.50
N LEU A 89 10.83 -21.57 -15.46
CA LEU A 89 10.88 -22.07 -14.08
C LEU A 89 9.64 -22.93 -13.77
N SER A 90 9.84 -23.94 -12.91
CA SER A 90 8.72 -24.72 -12.38
C SER A 90 7.74 -23.86 -11.56
N PRO A 91 6.49 -24.29 -11.34
CA PRO A 91 5.54 -23.55 -10.51
C PRO A 91 6.11 -23.20 -9.13
N THR A 92 6.72 -24.16 -8.47
CA THR A 92 7.31 -23.98 -7.13
C THR A 92 8.48 -22.98 -7.17
N ALA A 93 9.40 -23.11 -8.13
CA ALA A 93 10.55 -22.19 -8.24
C ALA A 93 10.08 -20.76 -8.58
N ALA A 94 9.07 -20.62 -9.44
CA ALA A 94 8.52 -19.31 -9.79
C ALA A 94 7.80 -18.64 -8.59
N SER A 95 7.05 -19.41 -7.78
CA SER A 95 6.42 -18.93 -6.56
C SER A 95 7.48 -18.48 -5.55
N THR A 96 8.50 -19.29 -5.28
CA THR A 96 9.60 -18.91 -4.40
C THR A 96 10.29 -17.62 -4.85
N GLY A 97 10.59 -17.51 -6.16
CA GLY A 97 11.22 -16.30 -6.70
C GLY A 97 10.32 -15.07 -6.61
N ALA A 98 9.00 -15.24 -6.75
CA ALA A 98 8.05 -14.16 -6.53
C ALA A 98 8.01 -13.72 -5.06
N ASP A 99 8.06 -14.65 -4.10
CA ASP A 99 8.11 -14.34 -2.67
C ASP A 99 9.39 -13.58 -2.32
N GLU A 100 10.55 -14.01 -2.84
CA GLU A 100 11.84 -13.32 -2.66
C GLU A 100 11.81 -11.90 -3.25
N ALA A 101 11.25 -11.74 -4.44
CA ALA A 101 11.12 -10.43 -5.08
C ALA A 101 10.17 -9.50 -4.30
N MET A 102 9.09 -10.03 -3.72
CA MET A 102 8.20 -9.24 -2.86
C MET A 102 8.83 -8.90 -1.51
N HIS A 103 9.66 -9.78 -0.96
CA HIS A 103 10.44 -9.47 0.24
C HIS A 103 11.40 -8.31 0.00
N GLU A 104 12.16 -8.34 -1.08
CA GLU A 104 13.08 -7.25 -1.49
C GLU A 104 12.30 -5.94 -1.74
N PHE A 105 11.18 -6.02 -2.47
CA PHE A 105 10.30 -4.87 -2.68
C PHE A 105 9.86 -4.25 -1.35
N ALA A 106 9.40 -5.04 -0.39
CA ALA A 106 8.93 -4.57 0.91
C ALA A 106 10.04 -3.89 1.73
N GLN A 107 11.29 -4.35 1.59
CA GLN A 107 12.46 -3.75 2.23
C GLN A 107 12.71 -2.32 1.72
N TRP A 108 12.69 -2.13 0.40
CA TRP A 108 12.84 -0.81 -0.22
C TRP A 108 11.65 0.08 0.05
N ARG A 109 10.44 -0.48 -0.02
CA ARG A 109 9.17 0.24 0.21
C ARG A 109 9.04 0.79 1.63
N SER A 110 9.79 0.25 2.55
CA SER A 110 9.79 0.66 3.96
C SER A 110 10.85 1.71 4.31
N ARG A 111 11.68 2.14 3.36
CA ARG A 111 12.70 3.19 3.56
C ARG A 111 12.09 4.58 3.43
N ILE A 112 11.10 4.83 4.27
CA ILE A 112 10.33 6.07 4.31
C ILE A 112 10.93 6.98 5.37
N ASP A 113 11.20 8.22 4.96
CA ASP A 113 11.59 9.29 5.87
C ASP A 113 10.33 10.06 6.29
N VAL A 114 9.94 9.90 7.54
CA VAL A 114 8.72 10.53 8.08
C VAL A 114 9.08 11.88 8.70
N PRO A 115 8.44 12.98 8.26
CA PRO A 115 8.68 14.30 8.83
C PRO A 115 8.36 14.33 10.34
N GLU A 116 9.18 15.05 11.12
CA GLU A 116 8.96 15.23 12.57
C GLU A 116 7.60 15.88 12.88
N GLU A 117 7.12 16.74 11.98
CA GLU A 117 5.79 17.34 12.08
C GLU A 117 4.67 16.29 12.05
N THR A 118 4.83 15.24 11.25
CA THR A 118 3.89 14.10 11.19
C THR A 118 3.84 13.39 12.54
N HIS A 119 4.99 13.05 13.12
CA HIS A 119 5.08 12.43 14.45
C HIS A 119 4.42 13.29 15.52
N THR A 120 4.76 14.57 15.56
CA THR A 120 4.20 15.52 16.52
C THR A 120 2.68 15.65 16.40
N THR A 121 2.19 15.72 15.16
CA THR A 121 0.76 15.87 14.88
C THR A 121 -0.02 14.61 15.27
N LEU A 122 0.44 13.44 14.83
CA LEU A 122 -0.22 12.16 15.16
C LEU A 122 -0.22 11.91 16.68
N ALA A 123 0.90 12.20 17.37
CA ALA A 123 0.97 12.08 18.83
C ALA A 123 -0.04 12.97 19.57
N ARG A 124 -0.31 14.17 19.05
CA ARG A 124 -1.32 15.08 19.61
C ARG A 124 -2.75 14.60 19.34
N LEU A 125 -3.01 14.12 18.14
CA LEU A 125 -4.33 13.63 17.74
C LEU A 125 -4.69 12.33 18.47
N ALA A 126 -3.74 11.39 18.60
CA ALA A 126 -3.93 10.12 19.32
C ALA A 126 -4.29 10.28 20.81
N LYS A 127 -3.99 11.45 21.41
CA LYS A 127 -4.45 11.77 22.78
C LYS A 127 -5.94 12.08 22.86
N ARG A 128 -6.59 12.35 21.75
CA ARG A 128 -7.98 12.83 21.69
C ARG A 128 -8.92 11.88 20.99
N TRP A 129 -8.43 11.15 19.99
CA TRP A 129 -9.22 10.25 19.15
C TRP A 129 -8.44 8.98 18.85
N PRO A 130 -9.10 7.85 18.73
CA PRO A 130 -8.51 6.66 18.10
C PRO A 130 -8.18 6.98 16.64
N LEU A 131 -6.98 6.58 16.21
CA LEU A 131 -6.49 6.78 14.84
C LEU A 131 -6.40 5.43 14.13
N VAL A 132 -6.78 5.39 12.86
CA VAL A 132 -6.66 4.21 11.99
C VAL A 132 -5.98 4.62 10.69
N ALA A 133 -5.05 3.82 10.20
CA ALA A 133 -4.50 4.00 8.86
C ALA A 133 -5.33 3.22 7.83
N ILE A 134 -5.66 3.84 6.69
CA ILE A 134 -6.38 3.22 5.56
C ILE A 134 -5.61 3.52 4.27
N THR A 135 -4.98 2.52 3.68
CA THR A 135 -4.14 2.71 2.50
C THR A 135 -4.52 1.80 1.33
N ASN A 136 -4.43 2.33 0.11
CA ASN A 136 -4.47 1.54 -1.13
C ASN A 136 -3.10 0.91 -1.44
N GLY A 137 -2.05 1.40 -0.80
CA GLY A 137 -0.69 0.92 -0.97
C GLY A 137 -0.32 -0.25 -0.07
N ASN A 138 0.95 -0.61 -0.12
CA ASN A 138 1.53 -1.72 0.63
C ASN A 138 2.68 -1.30 1.56
N ALA A 139 2.77 -0.02 1.91
CA ALA A 139 3.68 0.44 2.94
C ALA A 139 3.31 -0.17 4.29
N ASP A 140 4.33 -0.53 5.08
CA ASP A 140 4.15 -1.08 6.41
C ASP A 140 4.58 -0.08 7.48
N PRO A 141 3.62 0.62 8.15
CA PRO A 141 3.93 1.65 9.12
C PRO A 141 4.77 1.19 10.30
N GLU A 142 4.80 -0.11 10.59
CA GLU A 142 5.66 -0.67 11.64
C GLU A 142 7.14 -0.47 11.31
N ARG A 143 7.51 -0.60 10.04
CA ARG A 143 8.90 -0.55 9.59
C ARG A 143 9.50 0.85 9.54
N PHE A 144 8.67 1.90 9.60
CA PHE A 144 9.12 3.30 9.61
C PHE A 144 8.52 4.14 10.75
N GLY A 145 8.12 3.45 11.83
CA GLY A 145 7.85 4.06 13.12
C GLY A 145 6.53 4.81 13.25
N LEU A 146 5.52 4.53 12.42
CA LEU A 146 4.19 5.14 12.53
C LEU A 146 3.12 4.23 13.15
N SER A 147 3.33 2.91 13.20
CA SER A 147 2.29 1.96 13.63
C SER A 147 1.75 2.23 15.04
N HIS A 148 2.60 2.70 15.95
CA HIS A 148 2.24 2.94 17.35
C HIS A 148 1.25 4.10 17.57
N TYR A 149 0.97 4.91 16.53
CA TYR A 149 -0.08 5.94 16.59
C TYR A 149 -1.46 5.41 16.24
N PHE A 150 -1.53 4.25 15.57
CA PHE A 150 -2.77 3.70 15.03
C PHE A 150 -3.24 2.50 15.83
N GLU A 151 -4.55 2.42 16.09
CA GLU A 151 -5.17 1.24 16.69
C GLU A 151 -4.99 0.01 15.78
N PHE A 152 -5.08 0.21 14.48
CA PHE A 152 -4.82 -0.78 13.44
C PHE A 152 -4.64 -0.12 12.07
N VAL A 153 -4.18 -0.94 11.12
CA VAL A 153 -3.95 -0.54 9.72
C VAL A 153 -4.82 -1.39 8.80
N LEU A 154 -5.59 -0.74 7.93
CA LEU A 154 -6.37 -1.39 6.87
C LEU A 154 -5.68 -1.17 5.52
N ARG A 155 -5.53 -2.26 4.77
CA ARG A 155 -4.94 -2.26 3.43
C ARG A 155 -5.95 -2.78 2.42
N ALA A 156 -6.01 -2.15 1.28
CA ALA A 156 -6.77 -2.66 0.13
C ALA A 156 -6.28 -4.07 -0.24
N GLY A 157 -7.20 -4.88 -0.73
CA GLY A 157 -7.01 -6.31 -0.94
C GLY A 157 -7.42 -7.10 0.31
N PRO A 158 -6.55 -7.26 1.32
CA PRO A 158 -6.86 -8.05 2.51
C PRO A 158 -8.06 -7.55 3.32
N HIS A 159 -8.35 -6.25 3.32
CA HIS A 159 -9.39 -5.64 4.15
C HIS A 159 -10.55 -5.05 3.34
N GLY A 160 -10.60 -5.32 2.06
CA GLY A 160 -11.65 -4.84 1.17
C GLY A 160 -11.09 -4.16 -0.08
N ARG A 161 -11.99 -3.61 -0.89
CA ARG A 161 -11.62 -2.90 -2.13
C ARG A 161 -10.89 -1.60 -1.81
N SER A 162 -10.05 -1.19 -2.75
CA SER A 162 -9.30 0.08 -2.64
C SER A 162 -10.24 1.29 -2.53
N LYS A 163 -9.79 2.34 -1.85
CA LYS A 163 -10.46 3.65 -1.90
C LYS A 163 -10.64 4.09 -3.37
N PRO A 164 -11.75 4.69 -3.75
CA PRO A 164 -12.81 5.29 -2.94
C PRO A 164 -13.95 4.34 -2.52
N TYR A 165 -13.83 3.03 -2.71
CA TYR A 165 -14.85 2.11 -2.19
C TYR A 165 -14.95 2.22 -0.67
N SER A 166 -16.15 2.03 -0.14
CA SER A 166 -16.44 2.27 1.27
C SER A 166 -16.01 1.14 2.21
N ASP A 167 -15.55 0.02 1.68
CA ASP A 167 -15.29 -1.23 2.43
C ASP A 167 -14.40 -1.00 3.67
N MET A 168 -13.23 -0.39 3.49
CA MET A 168 -12.30 -0.17 4.60
C MET A 168 -12.78 0.92 5.57
N TYR A 169 -13.53 1.91 5.10
CA TYR A 169 -14.13 2.93 5.98
C TYR A 169 -15.18 2.34 6.91
N TRP A 170 -16.06 1.49 6.38
CA TRP A 170 -17.04 0.76 7.17
C TRP A 170 -16.37 -0.19 8.16
N LEU A 171 -15.36 -0.93 7.72
CA LEU A 171 -14.61 -1.84 8.57
C LEU A 171 -13.88 -1.09 9.71
N ALA A 172 -13.34 0.10 9.44
CA ALA A 172 -12.72 0.93 10.46
C ALA A 172 -13.74 1.36 11.52
N ALA A 173 -14.90 1.87 11.10
CA ALA A 173 -15.96 2.29 12.00
C ALA A 173 -16.51 1.13 12.85
N GLU A 174 -16.73 -0.03 12.23
CA GLU A 174 -17.17 -1.26 12.90
C GLU A 174 -16.18 -1.70 13.98
N ARG A 175 -14.89 -1.80 13.65
CA ARG A 175 -13.86 -2.23 14.61
C ARG A 175 -13.67 -1.25 15.77
N LEU A 176 -13.88 0.03 15.52
CA LEU A 176 -13.83 1.06 16.57
C LEU A 176 -15.13 1.18 17.38
N GLY A 177 -16.22 0.56 16.92
CA GLY A 177 -17.54 0.67 17.56
C GLY A 177 -18.14 2.08 17.47
N VAL A 178 -17.84 2.82 16.39
CA VAL A 178 -18.34 4.18 16.17
C VAL A 178 -19.25 4.26 14.94
N GLN A 179 -20.09 5.28 14.90
CA GLN A 179 -20.89 5.53 13.70
C GLN A 179 -20.01 6.03 12.55
N PRO A 180 -20.14 5.52 11.32
CA PRO A 180 -19.33 5.93 10.19
C PRO A 180 -19.38 7.44 9.91
N GLY A 181 -20.52 8.08 10.15
CA GLY A 181 -20.70 9.54 10.01
C GLY A 181 -19.89 10.38 11.01
N ASN A 182 -19.36 9.75 12.07
CA ASN A 182 -18.53 10.39 13.10
C ASN A 182 -17.04 10.10 12.90
N VAL A 183 -16.66 9.49 11.78
CA VAL A 183 -15.26 9.25 11.39
C VAL A 183 -14.83 10.27 10.36
N LEU A 184 -13.79 11.02 10.65
CA LEU A 184 -13.18 11.96 9.69
C LEU A 184 -12.00 11.28 9.01
N HIS A 185 -12.01 11.24 7.69
CA HIS A 185 -10.87 10.77 6.89
C HIS A 185 -9.98 11.93 6.46
N VAL A 186 -8.68 11.74 6.54
CA VAL A 186 -7.64 12.65 6.06
C VAL A 186 -6.84 11.93 4.98
N GLY A 187 -6.75 12.52 3.80
CA GLY A 187 -6.03 11.98 2.65
C GLY A 187 -5.75 13.06 1.61
N ASP A 188 -4.90 12.75 0.65
CA ASP A 188 -4.51 13.63 -0.46
C ASP A 188 -5.41 13.46 -1.70
N GLU A 189 -6.08 12.31 -1.82
CA GLU A 189 -7.03 12.03 -2.91
C GLU A 189 -8.44 12.55 -2.58
N ILE A 190 -9.09 13.19 -3.57
CA ILE A 190 -10.45 13.72 -3.49
C ILE A 190 -11.43 12.76 -4.19
#